data_fffdbd2306e6c2b37f9b4ec2b74312c7
#
_entry.id   fffdbd2306e6c2b37f9b4ec2b74312c7
#
_cell.length_a   1.000
_cell.length_b   1.000
_cell.length_c   1.000
_cell.angle_alpha   90.00
_cell.angle_beta   90.00
_cell.angle_gamma   90.00
#
_symmetry.space_group_name_H-M   'P 1'
#
loop_
_entity.id
_entity.type
_entity.pdbx_description
1 polymer ?
#
loop_
_entity_poly.entity_id
_entity_poly.type
_entity_poly.pdbx_seq_one_letter_code
_entity_poly.pdbx_strand_id
1 'polypeptide(L)'
;MCDTHSEQINELAKALAAALGELEPAEKNATAAIGEKGKLSRKYADLTAMIDAVRKVLPKHGLSIAQIVLPTEVVAHVRTMLMHESGQWLASECRMPYDNTGSKYTVQSMGSAITYARRYSLSALVGVVADDDDDGEGAWGREDGREP
;
A
#
# COMPACT_ATOMS: atom_id res chain seq x y z
N MET A 1 11.80 16.99 10.84
CA MET A 1 11.42 16.43 9.52
C MET A 1 11.97 15.00 9.48
N CYS A 2 11.18 14.06 9.12
CA CYS A 2 11.66 12.67 9.05
C CYS A 2 12.36 12.48 7.70
N ASP A 3 13.60 12.02 7.71
CA ASP A 3 14.33 11.79 6.47
C ASP A 3 13.63 10.71 5.64
N THR A 4 13.52 10.95 4.36
CA THR A 4 12.87 10.03 3.40
C THR A 4 13.85 9.15 2.65
N HIS A 5 15.13 9.45 2.72
CA HIS A 5 16.18 8.65 2.08
C HIS A 5 17.54 8.88 2.75
N SER A 6 18.47 7.96 2.54
CA SER A 6 19.87 8.11 2.91
C SER A 6 20.56 9.21 2.07
N GLU A 7 21.68 9.72 2.53
CA GLU A 7 22.43 10.77 1.84
C GLU A 7 22.75 10.41 0.37
N GLN A 8 23.08 9.15 0.13
CA GLN A 8 23.29 8.58 -1.20
C GLN A 8 22.26 7.49 -1.47
N ILE A 9 21.81 7.37 -2.72
CA ILE A 9 20.84 6.36 -3.17
C ILE A 9 21.23 5.68 -4.48
N ASN A 10 22.44 5.92 -4.98
CA ASN A 10 22.89 5.42 -6.28
C ASN A 10 22.88 3.89 -6.40
N GLU A 11 23.35 3.17 -5.38
CA GLU A 11 23.32 1.70 -5.36
C GLU A 11 21.90 1.17 -5.22
N LEU A 12 21.11 1.77 -4.35
CA LEU A 12 19.68 1.44 -4.20
C LEU A 12 18.91 1.69 -5.49
N ALA A 13 19.11 2.83 -6.15
CA ALA A 13 18.43 3.17 -7.39
C ALA A 13 18.76 2.18 -8.51
N LYS A 14 20.03 1.78 -8.64
CA LYS A 14 20.48 0.77 -9.60
C LYS A 14 19.82 -0.58 -9.32
N ALA A 15 19.82 -1.02 -8.07
CA ALA A 15 19.21 -2.28 -7.65
C ALA A 15 17.70 -2.28 -7.86
N LEU A 16 17.03 -1.17 -7.53
CA LEU A 16 15.59 -1.02 -7.72
C LEU A 16 15.21 -1.03 -9.20
N ALA A 17 15.98 -0.37 -10.07
CA ALA A 17 15.74 -0.41 -11.51
C ALA A 17 15.81 -1.83 -12.07
N ALA A 18 16.78 -2.63 -11.62
CA ALA A 18 16.91 -4.04 -12.00
C ALA A 18 15.75 -4.88 -11.46
N ALA A 19 15.38 -4.68 -10.21
CA ALA A 19 14.26 -5.40 -9.58
C ALA A 19 12.92 -5.08 -10.26
N LEU A 20 12.68 -3.82 -10.62
CA LEU A 20 11.45 -3.40 -11.33
C LEU A 20 11.31 -4.09 -12.70
N GLY A 21 12.39 -4.43 -13.37
CA GLY A 21 12.37 -5.21 -14.62
C GLY A 21 11.89 -6.66 -14.44
N GLU A 22 11.95 -7.20 -13.22
CA GLU A 22 11.53 -8.56 -12.89
C GLU A 22 10.22 -8.63 -12.09
N LEU A 23 9.81 -7.52 -11.47
CA LEU A 23 8.59 -7.49 -10.67
C LEU A 23 7.35 -7.62 -11.56
N GLU A 24 6.54 -8.59 -11.22
CA GLU A 24 5.23 -8.81 -11.82
C GLU A 24 4.11 -8.22 -10.95
N PRO A 25 2.93 -7.90 -11.52
CA PRO A 25 1.77 -7.53 -10.74
C PRO A 25 1.45 -8.59 -9.68
N ALA A 26 1.03 -8.16 -8.50
CA ALA A 26 0.61 -9.09 -7.45
C ALA A 26 -0.66 -9.85 -7.88
N GLU A 27 -0.73 -11.12 -7.53
CA GLU A 27 -1.90 -11.95 -7.84
C GLU A 27 -3.15 -11.43 -7.11
N LYS A 28 -4.23 -11.19 -7.86
CA LYS A 28 -5.51 -10.77 -7.29
C LYS A 28 -6.20 -11.96 -6.64
N ASN A 29 -5.99 -12.14 -5.35
CA ASN A 29 -6.42 -13.30 -4.56
C ASN A 29 -7.61 -13.01 -3.64
N ALA A 30 -8.08 -11.79 -3.57
CA ALA A 30 -9.19 -11.37 -2.71
C ALA A 30 -10.28 -10.65 -3.50
N THR A 31 -11.48 -10.59 -2.93
CA THR A 31 -12.65 -9.94 -3.54
C THR A 31 -13.32 -9.03 -2.50
N ALA A 32 -13.52 -7.77 -2.87
CA ALA A 32 -14.29 -6.82 -2.08
C ALA A 32 -15.65 -6.56 -2.72
N ALA A 33 -16.70 -6.48 -1.90
CA ALA A 33 -18.01 -6.01 -2.34
C ALA A 33 -18.00 -4.47 -2.39
N ILE A 34 -18.43 -3.91 -3.52
CA ILE A 34 -18.51 -2.46 -3.73
C ILE A 34 -19.91 -2.05 -4.21
N GLY A 35 -20.27 -0.79 -3.97
CA GLY A 35 -21.56 -0.22 -4.34
C GLY A 35 -22.67 -0.49 -3.33
N GLU A 36 -23.85 0.12 -3.58
CA GLU A 36 -25.03 -0.09 -2.75
C GLU A 36 -25.44 -1.57 -2.76
N LYS A 37 -25.55 -2.15 -1.57
CA LYS A 37 -25.96 -3.54 -1.35
C LYS A 37 -25.00 -4.61 -1.90
N GLY A 38 -23.71 -4.29 -2.12
CA GLY A 38 -22.73 -5.28 -2.53
C GLY A 38 -22.96 -5.91 -3.91
N LYS A 39 -23.65 -5.19 -4.81
CA LYS A 39 -24.00 -5.70 -6.16
C LYS A 39 -22.82 -5.80 -7.10
N LEU A 40 -21.72 -5.11 -6.81
CA LEU A 40 -20.48 -5.16 -7.58
C LEU A 40 -19.39 -5.82 -6.74
N SER A 41 -18.52 -6.56 -7.39
CA SER A 41 -17.34 -7.14 -6.75
C SER A 41 -16.08 -6.69 -7.48
N ARG A 42 -15.04 -6.39 -6.71
CA ARG A 42 -13.73 -6.02 -7.22
C ARG A 42 -12.70 -7.00 -6.72
N LYS A 43 -11.87 -7.50 -7.63
CA LYS A 43 -10.72 -8.34 -7.27
C LYS A 43 -9.52 -7.46 -6.94
N TYR A 44 -8.76 -7.84 -5.93
CA TYR A 44 -7.56 -7.15 -5.52
C TYR A 44 -6.52 -8.13 -4.96
N ALA A 45 -5.27 -7.70 -4.94
CA ALA A 45 -4.21 -8.41 -4.24
C ALA A 45 -4.21 -7.96 -2.77
N ASP A 46 -4.36 -8.90 -1.85
CA ASP A 46 -4.22 -8.61 -0.43
C ASP A 46 -2.76 -8.37 -0.04
N LEU A 47 -2.52 -8.01 1.22
CA LEU A 47 -1.17 -7.74 1.72
C LEU A 47 -0.25 -8.96 1.57
N THR A 48 -0.76 -10.17 1.74
CA THR A 48 0.04 -11.40 1.59
C THR A 48 0.53 -11.56 0.17
N ALA A 49 -0.37 -11.41 -0.83
CA ALA A 49 0.00 -11.49 -2.24
C ALA A 49 1.02 -10.40 -2.64
N MET A 50 0.87 -9.19 -2.09
CA MET A 50 1.82 -8.10 -2.29
C MET A 50 3.21 -8.42 -1.73
N ILE A 51 3.26 -8.92 -0.50
CA ILE A 51 4.53 -9.32 0.14
C ILE A 51 5.19 -10.47 -0.64
N ASP A 52 4.41 -11.45 -1.10
CA ASP A 52 4.94 -12.59 -1.85
C ASP A 52 5.53 -12.16 -3.20
N ALA A 53 4.88 -11.21 -3.89
CA ALA A 53 5.38 -10.68 -5.15
C ALA A 53 6.77 -10.02 -4.98
N VAL A 54 6.94 -9.17 -3.98
CA VAL A 54 8.21 -8.47 -3.74
C VAL A 54 9.29 -9.39 -3.16
N ARG A 55 8.92 -10.34 -2.31
CA ARG A 55 9.86 -11.29 -1.68
C ARG A 55 10.56 -12.20 -2.69
N LYS A 56 9.94 -12.47 -3.83
CA LYS A 56 10.53 -13.30 -4.88
C LYS A 56 11.67 -12.59 -5.63
N VAL A 57 11.62 -11.27 -5.70
CA VAL A 57 12.48 -10.48 -6.57
C VAL A 57 13.47 -9.62 -5.80
N LEU A 58 13.02 -8.85 -4.82
CA LEU A 58 13.87 -7.87 -4.13
C LEU A 58 15.18 -8.45 -3.56
N PRO A 59 15.17 -9.60 -2.88
CA PRO A 59 16.39 -10.16 -2.31
C PRO A 59 17.46 -10.52 -3.34
N LYS A 60 17.08 -10.86 -4.57
CA LYS A 60 18.04 -11.15 -5.66
C LYS A 60 18.89 -9.93 -6.02
N HIS A 61 18.38 -8.73 -5.73
CA HIS A 61 19.03 -7.46 -6.01
C HIS A 61 19.56 -6.77 -4.73
N GLY A 62 19.69 -7.52 -3.63
CA GLY A 62 20.17 -6.97 -2.36
C GLY A 62 19.20 -5.99 -1.70
N LEU A 63 17.93 -6.04 -2.08
CA LEU A 63 16.88 -5.18 -1.55
C LEU A 63 16.00 -5.89 -0.52
N SER A 64 15.56 -5.15 0.48
CA SER A 64 14.64 -5.63 1.51
C SER A 64 13.63 -4.55 1.90
N ILE A 65 12.47 -4.99 2.40
CA ILE A 65 11.41 -4.11 2.89
C ILE A 65 11.23 -4.32 4.39
N ALA A 66 11.11 -3.21 5.12
CA ALA A 66 10.62 -3.18 6.49
C ALA A 66 9.42 -2.23 6.60
N GLN A 67 8.37 -2.68 7.30
CA GLN A 67 7.22 -1.86 7.61
C GLN A 67 7.07 -1.74 9.12
N ILE A 68 7.17 -0.52 9.62
CA ILE A 68 7.17 -0.20 11.04
C ILE A 68 5.85 0.48 11.36
N VAL A 69 5.10 -0.10 12.30
CA VAL A 69 3.90 0.55 12.84
C VAL A 69 4.34 1.52 13.93
N LEU A 70 4.08 2.79 13.72
CA LEU A 70 4.43 3.85 14.65
C LEU A 70 3.27 4.10 15.63
N PRO A 71 3.56 4.37 16.90
CA PRO A 71 2.52 4.60 17.89
C PRO A 71 1.77 5.91 17.58
N THR A 72 0.43 5.82 17.65
CA THR A 72 -0.47 6.96 17.44
C THR A 72 -1.84 6.65 18.05
N GLU A 73 -2.60 7.68 18.40
CA GLU A 73 -3.87 7.53 19.11
C GLU A 73 -5.08 7.36 18.21
N VAL A 74 -5.06 7.98 17.01
CA VAL A 74 -6.28 8.16 16.20
C VAL A 74 -6.18 7.68 14.75
N VAL A 75 -4.99 7.28 14.32
CA VAL A 75 -4.75 6.83 12.94
C VAL A 75 -3.79 5.64 12.92
N ALA A 76 -3.88 4.79 11.93
CA ALA A 76 -2.79 3.86 11.62
C ALA A 76 -1.65 4.64 10.99
N HIS A 77 -0.46 4.58 11.56
CA HIS A 77 0.73 5.22 11.04
C HIS A 77 1.79 4.15 10.73
N VAL A 78 2.11 4.00 9.48
CA VAL A 78 3.05 2.99 8.98
C VAL A 78 4.18 3.69 8.24
N ARG A 79 5.42 3.41 8.65
CA ARG A 79 6.63 3.75 7.91
C ARG A 79 7.09 2.54 7.13
N THR A 80 7.17 2.66 5.81
CA THR A 80 7.68 1.63 4.91
C THR A 80 9.06 2.04 4.44
N MET A 81 10.02 1.14 4.60
CA MET A 81 11.41 1.36 4.21
C MET A 81 11.82 0.32 3.17
N LEU A 82 12.41 0.80 2.08
CA LEU A 82 13.17 0.01 1.12
C LEU A 82 14.65 0.19 1.44
N MET A 83 15.34 -0.91 1.72
CA MET A 83 16.75 -0.90 2.12
C MET A 83 17.56 -1.72 1.15
N HIS A 84 18.77 -1.26 0.86
CA HIS A 84 19.76 -1.96 0.05
C HIS A 84 20.92 -2.46 0.91
N GLU A 85 21.57 -3.54 0.51
CA GLU A 85 22.72 -4.16 1.23
C GLU A 85 23.90 -3.20 1.45
N SER A 86 24.01 -2.12 0.65
CA SER A 86 24.99 -1.04 0.85
C SER A 86 24.74 -0.16 2.08
N GLY A 87 23.59 -0.31 2.74
CA GLY A 87 23.11 0.58 3.80
C GLY A 87 22.31 1.78 3.30
N GLN A 88 22.13 1.93 1.99
CA GLN A 88 21.28 2.96 1.42
C GLN A 88 19.79 2.59 1.59
N TRP A 89 18.95 3.59 1.77
CA TRP A 89 17.53 3.37 2.02
C TRP A 89 16.66 4.51 1.49
N LEU A 90 15.40 4.16 1.24
CA LEU A 90 14.30 5.05 0.91
C LEU A 90 13.13 4.73 1.82
N ALA A 91 12.42 5.74 2.31
CA ALA A 91 11.28 5.52 3.20
C ALA A 91 10.11 6.45 2.85
N SER A 92 8.92 5.95 3.10
CA SER A 92 7.68 6.72 3.05
C SER A 92 6.83 6.45 4.27
N GLU A 93 5.94 7.37 4.60
CA GLU A 93 5.00 7.24 5.70
C GLU A 93 3.57 7.31 5.18
N CYS A 94 2.73 6.42 5.66
CA CYS A 94 1.31 6.38 5.36
C CYS A 94 0.51 6.50 6.64
N ARG A 95 -0.45 7.41 6.66
CA ARG A 95 -1.41 7.58 7.74
C ARG A 95 -2.81 7.26 7.23
N MET A 96 -3.49 6.37 7.91
CA MET A 96 -4.82 5.92 7.55
C MET A 96 -5.76 6.10 8.74
N PRO A 97 -6.89 6.81 8.60
CA PRO A 97 -7.84 6.95 9.71
C PRO A 97 -8.40 5.59 10.09
N TYR A 98 -8.67 5.42 11.37
CA TYR A 98 -9.45 4.26 11.83
C TYR A 98 -10.90 4.42 11.40
N ASP A 99 -11.53 3.32 10.99
CA ASP A 99 -12.96 3.30 10.80
C ASP A 99 -13.67 3.45 12.15
N ASN A 100 -14.43 4.52 12.29
CA ASN A 100 -15.18 4.87 13.48
C ASN A 100 -16.70 4.90 13.25
N THR A 101 -17.21 4.08 12.35
CA THR A 101 -18.67 3.96 12.08
C THR A 101 -19.49 3.53 13.33
N GLY A 102 -18.86 3.49 14.47
CA GLY A 102 -19.45 3.33 15.80
C GLY A 102 -18.75 4.23 16.81
N SER A 103 -19.24 4.34 18.02
CA SER A 103 -18.74 5.25 19.04
C SER A 103 -17.36 4.91 19.63
N LYS A 104 -16.65 3.89 19.13
CA LYS A 104 -15.35 3.47 19.66
C LYS A 104 -14.46 2.85 18.58
N TYR A 105 -13.19 3.23 18.59
CA TYR A 105 -12.13 2.53 17.85
C TYR A 105 -12.01 1.10 18.40
N THR A 106 -12.13 0.11 17.53
CA THR A 106 -11.97 -1.30 17.90
C THR A 106 -10.59 -1.80 17.46
N VAL A 107 -10.11 -2.84 18.11
CA VAL A 107 -8.87 -3.53 17.69
C VAL A 107 -8.98 -3.98 16.24
N GLN A 108 -10.16 -4.39 15.80
CA GLN A 108 -10.41 -4.79 14.43
C GLN A 108 -10.31 -3.62 13.44
N SER A 109 -10.86 -2.44 13.74
CA SER A 109 -10.75 -1.26 12.90
C SER A 109 -9.30 -0.76 12.81
N MET A 110 -8.56 -0.82 13.90
CA MET A 110 -7.13 -0.52 13.92
C MET A 110 -6.34 -1.49 13.05
N GLY A 111 -6.57 -2.80 13.20
CA GLY A 111 -5.91 -3.84 12.40
C GLY A 111 -6.20 -3.70 10.91
N SER A 112 -7.43 -3.39 10.54
CA SER A 112 -7.82 -3.12 9.15
C SER A 112 -7.09 -1.91 8.59
N ALA A 113 -7.08 -0.78 9.31
CA ALA A 113 -6.39 0.43 8.87
C ALA A 113 -4.87 0.22 8.72
N ILE A 114 -4.23 -0.52 9.62
CA ILE A 114 -2.81 -0.89 9.52
C ILE A 114 -2.57 -1.75 8.28
N THR A 115 -3.41 -2.72 8.00
CA THR A 115 -3.30 -3.58 6.82
C THR A 115 -3.44 -2.78 5.53
N TYR A 116 -4.40 -1.86 5.45
CA TYR A 116 -4.54 -0.93 4.34
C TYR A 116 -3.31 -0.04 4.16
N ALA A 117 -2.84 0.60 5.23
CA ALA A 117 -1.67 1.46 5.19
C ALA A 117 -0.43 0.70 4.70
N ARG A 118 -0.23 -0.54 5.15
CA ARG A 118 0.88 -1.41 4.71
C ARG A 118 0.78 -1.76 3.23
N ARG A 119 -0.40 -2.13 2.76
CA ARG A 119 -0.64 -2.51 1.37
C ARG A 119 -0.40 -1.33 0.42
N TYR A 120 -1.01 -0.18 0.68
CA TYR A 120 -0.88 1.00 -0.16
C TYR A 120 0.54 1.57 -0.15
N SER A 121 1.19 1.66 1.00
CA SER A 121 2.56 2.17 1.05
C SER A 121 3.57 1.24 0.39
N LEU A 122 3.38 -0.07 0.47
CA LEU A 122 4.21 -1.03 -0.24
C LEU A 122 4.03 -0.92 -1.75
N SER A 123 2.79 -0.87 -2.22
CA SER A 123 2.45 -0.68 -3.64
C SER A 123 3.09 0.59 -4.20
N ALA A 124 2.94 1.71 -3.50
CA ALA A 124 3.48 2.99 -3.94
C ALA A 124 5.01 3.02 -3.98
N LEU A 125 5.68 2.36 -3.02
CA LEU A 125 7.14 2.40 -2.91
C LEU A 125 7.83 1.54 -3.97
N VAL A 126 7.28 0.38 -4.30
CA VAL A 126 7.89 -0.58 -5.24
C VAL A 126 7.19 -0.66 -6.59
N GLY A 127 6.13 0.11 -6.81
CA GLY A 127 5.40 0.15 -8.07
C GLY A 127 4.64 -1.14 -8.42
N VAL A 128 4.34 -2.00 -7.46
CA VAL A 128 3.53 -3.21 -7.69
C VAL A 128 2.06 -2.85 -7.56
N VAL A 129 1.28 -3.14 -8.59
CA VAL A 129 -0.16 -2.83 -8.61
C VAL A 129 -0.93 -3.89 -7.83
N ALA A 130 -1.74 -3.44 -6.88
CA ALA A 130 -2.59 -4.29 -6.05
C ALA A 130 -4.04 -4.36 -6.53
N ASP A 131 -4.50 -3.33 -7.22
CA ASP A 131 -5.89 -3.15 -7.65
C ASP A 131 -5.95 -2.82 -9.14
N ASP A 132 -7.15 -2.94 -9.74
CA ASP A 132 -7.40 -2.30 -11.03
C ASP A 132 -7.35 -0.78 -10.86
N ASP A 133 -6.82 -0.10 -11.85
CA ASP A 133 -6.74 1.36 -11.85
C ASP A 133 -8.16 1.94 -11.74
N ASP A 134 -8.41 2.68 -10.65
CA ASP A 134 -9.69 3.32 -10.40
C ASP A 134 -9.50 4.81 -10.67
N ASP A 135 -9.86 5.23 -11.86
CA ASP A 135 -9.81 6.62 -12.32
C ASP A 135 -10.73 7.55 -11.52
N GLY A 136 -11.25 7.09 -10.38
CA GLY A 136 -12.13 7.87 -9.53
C GLY A 136 -13.57 7.95 -10.03
N GLU A 137 -13.95 7.17 -11.02
CA GLU A 137 -15.35 7.13 -11.51
C GLU A 137 -16.36 6.77 -10.40
N GLY A 138 -15.92 6.01 -9.40
CA GLY A 138 -16.75 5.70 -8.22
C GLY A 138 -16.89 6.83 -7.22
N ALA A 139 -16.04 7.86 -7.27
CA ALA A 139 -16.04 8.98 -6.33
C ALA A 139 -16.99 10.14 -6.75
N TRP A 140 -17.33 10.21 -8.02
CA TRP A 140 -18.32 11.18 -8.53
C TRP A 140 -19.68 10.54 -8.45
N GLY A 141 -20.40 10.83 -7.36
CA GLY A 141 -21.84 10.53 -7.27
C GLY A 141 -22.53 11.12 -8.51
N ARG A 142 -23.31 10.30 -9.20
CA ARG A 142 -24.19 10.79 -10.25
C ARG A 142 -25.02 11.92 -9.68
N GLU A 143 -24.82 13.12 -10.20
CA GLU A 143 -25.76 14.18 -10.00
C GLU A 143 -27.11 13.69 -10.54
N ASP A 144 -28.10 13.66 -9.67
CA ASP A 144 -29.46 13.35 -10.00
C ASP A 144 -29.92 14.26 -11.17
N GLY A 145 -30.28 13.63 -12.28
CA GLY A 145 -30.97 14.30 -13.35
C GLY A 145 -32.28 14.90 -12.83
N ARG A 146 -32.22 16.18 -12.51
CA ARG A 146 -33.44 17.00 -12.48
C ARG A 146 -33.61 17.57 -13.88
N GLU A 147 -34.46 16.93 -14.63
CA GLU A 147 -35.07 17.60 -15.78
C GLU A 147 -35.98 18.71 -15.31
N PRO A 148 -36.10 19.81 -16.08
CA PRO A 148 -36.95 20.97 -15.77
C PRO A 148 -38.45 20.69 -15.91
#